data_720ccecbb61e9d24c1e6d3e69c246a55
#
_entry.id   720ccecbb61e9d24c1e6d3e69c246a55
#
_cell.length_a   1.000
_cell.length_b   1.000
_cell.length_c   1.000
_cell.angle_alpha   90.00
_cell.angle_beta   90.00
_cell.angle_gamma   90.00
#
_symmetry.space_group_name_H-M   'P 1'
#
loop_
_entity.id
_entity.type
_entity.pdbx_description
1 polymer ?
#
loop_
_entity_poly.entity_id
_entity_poly.type
_entity_poly.pdbx_seq_one_letter_code
_entity_poly.pdbx_strand_id
1 'polypeptide(L)'
;LEITFAGETTIVPFYKRNRYAITKMKGIPFEYVRTYDFQTTQNASLFDKISLSAEEKYIVEALHIIDPDIEKLNFLNDDLQKRRIPYVTLKGKEKRHRLSSMGDGINRVLTIILALLNCKGGILLLDEFETGLHHSIQIRLWKIIFMLSEKLNIQVFVTSHSQDCINSFVEANNKQKGKLIRLENRNGNVV
;
A
#
# COMPACT_ATOMS: atom_id res chain seq x y z
N LEU A 1 -11.42 -6.68 -18.84
CA LEU A 1 -9.98 -6.52 -18.97
C LEU A 1 -9.37 -7.90 -19.16
N GLU A 2 -8.63 -8.07 -20.23
CA GLU A 2 -7.87 -9.29 -20.50
C GLU A 2 -6.43 -9.06 -20.05
N ILE A 3 -5.94 -9.90 -19.15
CA ILE A 3 -4.59 -9.82 -18.62
C ILE A 3 -3.87 -11.11 -18.98
N THR A 4 -2.81 -11.01 -19.77
CA THR A 4 -1.95 -12.14 -20.10
C THR A 4 -0.64 -12.02 -19.33
N PHE A 5 -0.31 -13.03 -18.52
CA PHE A 5 0.92 -13.11 -17.76
C PHE A 5 1.50 -14.53 -17.87
N ALA A 6 2.78 -14.64 -18.18
CA ALA A 6 3.49 -15.92 -18.34
C ALA A 6 2.77 -16.93 -19.26
N GLY A 7 2.08 -16.43 -20.31
CA GLY A 7 1.35 -17.27 -21.27
C GLY A 7 -0.06 -17.69 -20.84
N GLU A 8 -0.50 -17.34 -19.62
CA GLU A 8 -1.88 -17.55 -19.16
C GLU A 8 -2.69 -16.26 -19.29
N THR A 9 -3.87 -16.36 -19.91
CA THR A 9 -4.78 -15.22 -20.08
C THR A 9 -5.95 -15.33 -19.11
N THR A 10 -6.17 -14.28 -18.33
CA THR A 10 -7.29 -14.16 -17.41
C THR A 10 -8.20 -13.00 -17.82
N ILE A 11 -9.49 -13.26 -17.96
CA ILE A 11 -10.49 -12.24 -18.25
C ILE A 11 -11.07 -11.72 -16.93
N VAL A 12 -10.82 -10.45 -16.64
CA VAL A 12 -11.38 -9.76 -15.46
C VAL A 12 -12.58 -8.91 -15.90
N PRO A 13 -13.81 -9.27 -15.50
CA PRO A 13 -15.00 -8.50 -15.87
C PRO A 13 -15.01 -7.13 -15.16
N PHE A 14 -15.02 -6.05 -15.94
CA PHE A 14 -14.91 -4.66 -15.45
C PHE A 14 -16.13 -4.18 -14.63
N TYR A 15 -17.29 -4.81 -14.78
CA TYR A 15 -18.57 -4.32 -14.22
C TYR A 15 -19.11 -5.16 -13.07
N LYS A 16 -18.46 -6.23 -12.65
CA LYS A 16 -18.83 -6.89 -11.41
C LYS A 16 -18.14 -6.19 -10.25
N ARG A 17 -18.89 -5.42 -9.46
CA ARG A 17 -18.52 -4.86 -8.15
C ARG A 17 -18.03 -5.90 -7.13
N ASN A 18 -17.78 -7.13 -7.55
CA ASN A 18 -17.27 -8.18 -6.68
C ASN A 18 -15.77 -7.95 -6.41
N ARG A 19 -15.50 -7.48 -5.23
CA ARG A 19 -14.21 -7.16 -4.61
C ARG A 19 -13.18 -8.31 -4.61
N TYR A 20 -13.51 -9.47 -5.14
CA TYR A 20 -12.72 -10.70 -5.02
C TYR A 20 -12.17 -11.26 -6.33
N ALA A 21 -12.46 -10.65 -7.47
CA ALA A 21 -12.15 -11.26 -8.76
C ALA A 21 -10.67 -11.17 -9.19
N ILE A 22 -9.86 -10.32 -8.53
CA ILE A 22 -8.43 -10.13 -8.88
C ILE A 22 -7.49 -10.88 -7.92
N THR A 23 -7.99 -11.53 -6.88
CA THR A 23 -7.19 -12.05 -5.77
C THR A 23 -6.47 -13.37 -6.01
N LYS A 24 -6.53 -13.96 -7.21
CA LYS A 24 -5.79 -15.20 -7.49
C LYS A 24 -5.28 -15.21 -8.93
N MET A 25 -4.16 -14.60 -9.18
CA MET A 25 -3.24 -15.13 -10.18
C MET A 25 -2.68 -16.43 -9.57
N LYS A 26 -2.94 -17.58 -10.18
CA LYS A 26 -2.52 -18.89 -9.66
C LYS A 26 -1.01 -18.86 -9.35
N GLY A 27 -0.66 -18.93 -8.06
CA GLY A 27 0.70 -19.12 -7.60
C GLY A 27 1.54 -17.84 -7.35
N ILE A 28 1.06 -16.63 -7.67
CA ILE A 28 1.79 -15.38 -7.43
C ILE A 28 1.05 -14.54 -6.39
N PRO A 29 1.68 -14.15 -5.26
CA PRO A 29 1.10 -13.21 -4.32
C PRO A 29 0.75 -11.88 -5.00
N PHE A 30 -0.46 -11.39 -4.76
CA PHE A 30 -0.95 -10.19 -5.44
C PHE A 30 -1.86 -9.39 -4.52
N GLU A 31 -1.64 -8.08 -4.43
CA GLU A 31 -2.54 -7.14 -3.74
C GLU A 31 -2.80 -5.92 -4.62
N TYR A 32 -4.00 -5.35 -4.47
CA TYR A 32 -4.41 -4.14 -5.17
C TYR A 32 -4.95 -3.11 -4.18
N VAL A 33 -4.27 -1.98 -4.08
CA VAL A 33 -4.67 -0.84 -3.25
C VAL A 33 -5.35 0.19 -4.12
N ARG A 34 -6.66 0.35 -3.94
CA ARG A 34 -7.49 1.32 -4.66
C ARG A 34 -7.36 2.72 -4.06
N THR A 35 -7.73 3.71 -4.84
CA THR A 35 -7.74 5.12 -4.44
C THR A 35 -8.52 5.38 -3.15
N TYR A 36 -9.69 4.75 -3.00
CA TYR A 36 -10.62 5.00 -1.89
C TYR A 36 -10.77 3.83 -0.89
N ASP A 37 -9.93 2.82 -0.96
CA ASP A 37 -10.04 1.64 -0.09
C ASP A 37 -9.26 1.84 1.22
N PHE A 38 -9.78 2.70 2.12
CA PHE A 38 -9.34 2.76 3.51
C PHE A 38 -10.03 1.70 4.37
N GLN A 39 -10.14 0.45 3.88
CA GLN A 39 -10.89 -0.58 4.59
C GLN A 39 -10.10 -1.12 5.78
N THR A 40 -10.41 -0.62 6.95
CA THR A 40 -9.88 -1.10 8.23
C THR A 40 -10.02 -2.61 8.41
N THR A 41 -11.07 -3.23 7.87
CA THR A 41 -11.30 -4.69 7.94
C THR A 41 -10.28 -5.48 7.11
N GLN A 42 -9.95 -4.99 5.91
CA GLN A 42 -8.93 -5.62 5.07
C GLN A 42 -7.54 -5.45 5.70
N ASN A 43 -7.22 -4.27 6.19
CA ASN A 43 -5.95 -4.00 6.87
C ASN A 43 -5.75 -4.90 8.08
N ALA A 44 -6.79 -5.17 8.88
CA ALA A 44 -6.70 -6.10 10.00
C ALA A 44 -6.33 -7.52 9.55
N SER A 45 -6.96 -8.01 8.46
CA SER A 45 -6.63 -9.33 7.90
C SER A 45 -5.22 -9.38 7.30
N LEU A 46 -4.76 -8.32 6.63
CA LEU A 46 -3.39 -8.23 6.11
C LEU A 46 -2.37 -8.17 7.25
N PHE A 47 -2.68 -7.46 8.33
CA PHE A 47 -1.85 -7.41 9.52
C PHE A 47 -1.71 -8.78 10.18
N ASP A 48 -2.81 -9.52 10.36
CA ASP A 48 -2.79 -10.84 10.98
C ASP A 48 -1.83 -11.83 10.27
N LYS A 49 -1.69 -11.72 8.94
CA LYS A 49 -0.77 -12.57 8.17
C LYS A 49 0.72 -12.24 8.41
N ILE A 50 1.02 -11.03 8.87
CA ILE A 50 2.38 -10.52 9.05
C ILE A 50 2.75 -10.48 10.53
N SER A 51 1.76 -10.37 11.40
CA SER A 51 1.94 -10.31 12.85
C SER A 51 2.79 -11.49 13.34
N LEU A 52 3.72 -11.19 14.22
CA LEU A 52 4.73 -12.12 14.76
C LEU A 52 5.75 -12.64 13.72
N SER A 53 5.76 -12.12 12.51
CA SER A 53 6.80 -12.41 11.53
C SER A 53 7.99 -11.44 11.64
N ALA A 54 9.10 -11.77 10.98
CA ALA A 54 10.26 -10.88 10.91
C ALA A 54 9.98 -9.57 10.14
N GLU A 55 8.95 -9.56 9.32
CA GLU A 55 8.51 -8.43 8.51
C GLU A 55 7.66 -7.41 9.28
N GLU A 56 7.08 -7.77 10.43
CA GLU A 56 6.22 -6.89 11.24
C GLU A 56 6.87 -5.55 11.59
N LYS A 57 8.18 -5.55 11.86
CA LYS A 57 8.95 -4.33 12.19
C LYS A 57 8.85 -3.25 11.11
N TYR A 58 8.71 -3.62 9.82
CA TYR A 58 8.62 -2.66 8.73
C TYR A 58 7.33 -1.85 8.75
N ILE A 59 6.29 -2.35 9.43
CA ILE A 59 5.05 -1.59 9.63
C ILE A 59 5.33 -0.38 10.52
N VAL A 60 5.98 -0.58 11.66
CA VAL A 60 6.33 0.51 12.59
C VAL A 60 7.33 1.46 11.95
N GLU A 61 8.37 0.93 11.28
CA GLU A 61 9.36 1.75 10.55
C GLU A 61 8.68 2.65 9.50
N ALA A 62 7.67 2.15 8.79
CA ALA A 62 6.93 2.96 7.83
C ALA A 62 6.04 4.03 8.51
N LEU A 63 5.42 3.72 9.63
CA LEU A 63 4.61 4.67 10.37
C LEU A 63 5.45 5.81 10.97
N HIS A 64 6.75 5.58 11.22
CA HIS A 64 7.71 6.61 11.64
C HIS A 64 7.89 7.73 10.59
N ILE A 65 7.46 7.54 9.35
CA ILE A 65 7.41 8.60 8.35
C ILE A 65 6.54 9.77 8.85
N ILE A 66 5.48 9.44 9.61
CA ILE A 66 4.49 10.41 10.08
C ILE A 66 4.76 10.78 11.54
N ASP A 67 4.95 9.79 12.41
CA ASP A 67 5.22 10.04 13.83
C ASP A 67 6.30 9.07 14.35
N PRO A 68 7.52 9.57 14.63
CA PRO A 68 8.64 8.76 15.10
C PRO A 68 8.45 8.19 16.51
N ASP A 69 7.44 8.64 17.24
CA ASP A 69 7.17 8.15 18.59
C ASP A 69 6.27 6.90 18.61
N ILE A 70 5.81 6.42 17.45
CA ILE A 70 5.04 5.18 17.37
C ILE A 70 5.93 4.00 17.75
N GLU A 71 5.52 3.23 18.78
CA GLU A 71 6.25 2.04 19.22
C GLU A 71 5.63 0.74 18.72
N LYS A 72 4.30 0.65 18.74
CA LYS A 72 3.57 -0.57 18.38
C LYS A 72 2.28 -0.23 17.67
N LEU A 73 1.89 -1.12 16.76
CA LEU A 73 0.58 -1.14 16.12
C LEU A 73 -0.16 -2.42 16.52
N ASN A 74 -1.45 -2.32 16.76
CA ASN A 74 -2.33 -3.49 16.87
C ASN A 74 -3.74 -3.15 16.38
N PHE A 75 -4.49 -4.18 15.97
CA PHE A 75 -5.88 -4.06 15.59
C PHE A 75 -6.77 -4.59 16.71
N LEU A 76 -7.58 -3.71 17.29
CA LEU A 76 -8.47 -4.05 18.40
C LEU A 76 -9.91 -3.99 17.95
N ASN A 77 -10.77 -4.85 18.57
CA ASN A 77 -12.19 -4.82 18.32
C ASN A 77 -12.78 -3.49 18.79
N ASP A 78 -13.59 -2.89 17.94
CA ASP A 78 -14.47 -1.78 18.29
C ASP A 78 -15.89 -2.31 18.33
N ASP A 79 -16.44 -2.44 19.55
CA ASP A 79 -17.76 -3.03 19.77
C ASP A 79 -18.90 -2.21 19.15
N LEU A 80 -18.70 -0.86 19.04
CA LEU A 80 -19.67 0.03 18.44
C LEU A 80 -19.75 -0.14 16.92
N GLN A 81 -18.60 -0.34 16.28
CA GLN A 81 -18.50 -0.45 14.83
C GLN A 81 -18.48 -1.89 14.34
N LYS A 82 -18.48 -2.88 15.25
CA LYS A 82 -18.38 -4.32 14.95
C LYS A 82 -17.23 -4.67 13.98
N ARG A 83 -16.11 -3.96 14.12
CA ARG A 83 -14.92 -4.13 13.28
C ARG A 83 -13.63 -3.90 14.08
N ARG A 84 -12.53 -4.45 13.59
CA ARG A 84 -11.21 -4.20 14.15
C ARG A 84 -10.65 -2.90 13.58
N ILE A 85 -10.14 -2.04 14.44
CA ILE A 85 -9.53 -0.76 14.08
C ILE A 85 -8.09 -0.68 14.59
N PRO A 86 -7.19 0.04 13.87
CA PRO A 86 -5.81 0.16 14.25
C PRO A 86 -5.63 1.14 15.41
N TYR A 87 -4.86 0.69 16.42
CA TYR A 87 -4.37 1.48 17.53
C TYR A 87 -2.87 1.44 17.60
N VAL A 88 -2.27 2.52 18.05
CA VAL A 88 -0.83 2.64 18.30
C VAL A 88 -0.55 3.00 19.75
N THR A 89 0.63 2.59 20.22
CA THR A 89 1.25 3.13 21.43
C THR A 89 2.37 4.08 21.04
N LEU A 90 2.54 5.14 21.83
CA LEU A 90 3.58 6.16 21.62
C LEU A 90 4.56 6.11 22.78
N LYS A 91 5.83 6.41 22.51
CA LYS A 91 6.90 6.48 23.49
C LYS A 91 6.51 7.37 24.67
N GLY A 92 6.68 6.85 25.88
CA GLY A 92 6.39 7.60 27.10
C GLY A 92 4.91 7.88 27.35
N LYS A 93 3.99 7.31 26.57
CA LYS A 93 2.56 7.44 26.81
C LYS A 93 1.94 6.09 27.16
N GLU A 94 1.23 6.01 28.28
CA GLU A 94 0.55 4.78 28.72
C GLU A 94 -0.70 4.46 27.89
N LYS A 95 -1.34 5.49 27.32
CA LYS A 95 -2.60 5.34 26.59
C LYS A 95 -2.35 5.00 25.12
N ARG A 96 -3.13 4.02 24.61
CA ARG A 96 -3.22 3.75 23.19
C ARG A 96 -4.05 4.82 22.45
N HIS A 97 -3.66 5.12 21.23
CA HIS A 97 -4.33 6.11 20.39
C HIS A 97 -4.90 5.41 19.15
N ARG A 98 -6.08 5.82 18.72
CA ARG A 98 -6.59 5.38 17.39
C ARG A 98 -5.69 5.95 16.31
N LEU A 99 -5.32 5.12 15.34
CA LEU A 99 -4.46 5.56 14.24
C LEU A 99 -5.11 6.70 13.46
N SER A 100 -6.43 6.65 13.25
CA SER A 100 -7.19 7.70 12.55
C SER A 100 -7.17 9.07 13.24
N SER A 101 -6.84 9.14 14.54
CA SER A 101 -6.68 10.42 15.23
C SER A 101 -5.39 11.17 14.88
N MET A 102 -4.48 10.52 14.14
CA MET A 102 -3.20 11.07 13.70
C MET A 102 -3.24 11.59 12.25
N GLY A 103 -4.42 11.67 11.66
CA GLY A 103 -4.65 12.15 10.29
C GLY A 103 -4.86 11.02 9.27
N ASP A 104 -5.39 11.37 8.09
CA ASP A 104 -5.76 10.38 7.08
C ASP A 104 -4.55 9.75 6.40
N GLY A 105 -3.47 10.51 6.23
CA GLY A 105 -2.25 10.05 5.55
C GLY A 105 -1.62 8.81 6.22
N ILE A 106 -1.73 8.68 7.55
CA ILE A 106 -1.16 7.53 8.25
C ILE A 106 -1.90 6.23 7.92
N ASN A 107 -3.23 6.30 7.72
CA ASN A 107 -4.01 5.14 7.30
C ASN A 107 -3.62 4.71 5.87
N ARG A 108 -3.35 5.67 4.98
CA ARG A 108 -2.88 5.39 3.62
C ARG A 108 -1.51 4.71 3.64
N VAL A 109 -0.56 5.24 4.42
CA VAL A 109 0.77 4.62 4.61
C VAL A 109 0.61 3.19 5.14
N LEU A 110 -0.19 2.98 6.19
CA LEU A 110 -0.43 1.65 6.74
C LEU A 110 -0.99 0.69 5.68
N THR A 111 -2.01 1.11 4.92
CA THR A 111 -2.63 0.28 3.88
C THR A 111 -1.62 -0.14 2.81
N ILE A 112 -0.80 0.80 2.32
CA ILE A 112 0.23 0.52 1.31
C ILE A 112 1.27 -0.46 1.84
N ILE A 113 1.75 -0.26 3.06
CA ILE A 113 2.79 -1.13 3.65
C ILE A 113 2.26 -2.53 3.94
N LEU A 114 1.04 -2.65 4.49
CA LEU A 114 0.42 -3.96 4.72
C LEU A 114 0.23 -4.74 3.41
N ALA A 115 -0.26 -4.08 2.36
CA ALA A 115 -0.40 -4.69 1.04
C ALA A 115 0.96 -5.11 0.47
N LEU A 116 1.97 -4.23 0.54
CA LEU A 116 3.33 -4.52 0.06
C LEU A 116 3.92 -5.76 0.74
N LEU A 117 3.85 -5.83 2.08
CA LEU A 117 4.42 -6.95 2.84
C LEU A 117 3.71 -8.29 2.55
N ASN A 118 2.43 -8.25 2.14
CA ASN A 118 1.69 -9.45 1.73
C ASN A 118 1.99 -9.91 0.29
N CYS A 119 2.76 -9.12 -0.49
CA CYS A 119 3.12 -9.44 -1.88
C CYS A 119 4.51 -10.06 -2.04
N LYS A 120 5.13 -10.61 -1.01
CA LYS A 120 6.48 -11.18 -1.08
C LYS A 120 6.63 -12.17 -2.24
N GLY A 121 7.57 -11.91 -3.14
CA GLY A 121 7.76 -12.66 -4.38
C GLY A 121 6.69 -12.45 -5.45
N GLY A 122 5.88 -11.39 -5.34
CA GLY A 122 4.72 -11.17 -6.18
C GLY A 122 4.55 -9.75 -6.71
N ILE A 123 3.31 -9.29 -6.81
CA ILE A 123 2.94 -8.04 -7.48
C ILE A 123 2.06 -7.18 -6.58
N LEU A 124 2.40 -5.89 -6.47
CA LEU A 124 1.56 -4.87 -5.86
C LEU A 124 1.09 -3.87 -6.92
N LEU A 125 -0.21 -3.60 -6.96
CA LEU A 125 -0.80 -2.51 -7.74
C LEU A 125 -1.28 -1.42 -6.79
N LEU A 126 -0.87 -0.17 -7.04
CA LEU A 126 -1.29 1.02 -6.29
C LEU A 126 -1.96 2.00 -7.24
N ASP A 127 -3.21 2.31 -6.95
CA ASP A 127 -3.96 3.29 -7.73
C ASP A 127 -3.93 4.65 -7.02
N GLU A 128 -3.58 5.70 -7.79
CA GLU A 128 -3.44 7.07 -7.28
C GLU A 128 -2.64 7.14 -5.96
N PHE A 129 -1.34 6.88 -6.07
CA PHE A 129 -0.42 6.81 -4.93
C PHE A 129 -0.55 8.00 -3.98
N GLU A 130 -0.66 9.19 -4.55
CA GLU A 130 -0.69 10.47 -3.82
C GLU A 130 -1.94 10.70 -2.99
N THR A 131 -3.04 9.97 -3.24
CA THR A 131 -4.32 10.22 -2.58
C THR A 131 -4.21 10.07 -1.06
N GLY A 132 -4.57 11.12 -0.34
CA GLY A 132 -4.48 11.20 1.12
C GLY A 132 -3.07 11.40 1.68
N LEU A 133 -2.02 11.57 0.83
CA LEU A 133 -0.65 11.77 1.24
C LEU A 133 -0.18 13.20 0.98
N HIS A 134 0.26 13.88 2.03
CA HIS A 134 0.96 15.15 1.89
C HIS A 134 2.28 14.93 1.13
N HIS A 135 2.68 15.87 0.26
CA HIS A 135 3.89 15.73 -0.58
C HIS A 135 5.16 15.41 0.21
N SER A 136 5.32 15.98 1.42
CA SER A 136 6.50 15.75 2.27
C SER A 136 6.66 14.30 2.74
N ILE A 137 5.58 13.51 2.72
CA ILE A 137 5.57 12.10 3.10
C ILE A 137 5.96 11.22 1.92
N GLN A 138 5.62 11.63 0.70
CA GLN A 138 5.71 10.80 -0.50
C GLN A 138 7.15 10.33 -0.77
N ILE A 139 8.15 11.20 -0.66
CA ILE A 139 9.56 10.84 -0.89
C ILE A 139 10.00 9.74 0.07
N ARG A 140 9.66 9.87 1.35
CA ARG A 140 10.03 8.87 2.37
C ARG A 140 9.32 7.54 2.13
N LEU A 141 8.04 7.58 1.75
CA LEU A 141 7.28 6.38 1.43
C LEU A 141 7.83 5.68 0.18
N TRP A 142 8.19 6.42 -0.87
CA TRP A 142 8.86 5.87 -2.05
C TRP A 142 10.17 5.14 -1.69
N LYS A 143 11.01 5.73 -0.84
CA LYS A 143 12.25 5.10 -0.38
C LYS A 143 12.00 3.76 0.32
N ILE A 144 10.95 3.67 1.15
CA ILE A 144 10.56 2.41 1.79
C ILE A 144 10.04 1.41 0.76
N ILE A 145 9.20 1.84 -0.18
CA ILE A 145 8.69 0.97 -1.25
C ILE A 145 9.85 0.40 -2.06
N PHE A 146 10.82 1.21 -2.50
CA PHE A 146 12.00 0.73 -3.22
C PHE A 146 12.81 -0.28 -2.40
N MET A 147 13.06 0.02 -1.13
CA MET A 147 13.81 -0.86 -0.23
C MET A 147 13.10 -2.21 -0.05
N LEU A 148 11.81 -2.19 0.26
CA LEU A 148 11.04 -3.41 0.52
C LEU A 148 10.78 -4.20 -0.76
N SER A 149 10.50 -3.56 -1.89
CA SER A 149 10.29 -4.25 -3.16
C SER A 149 11.54 -5.01 -3.59
N GLU A 150 12.72 -4.42 -3.42
CA GLU A 150 13.99 -5.11 -3.68
C GLU A 150 14.21 -6.27 -2.69
N LYS A 151 14.05 -6.02 -1.40
CA LYS A 151 14.30 -7.00 -0.35
C LYS A 151 13.39 -8.21 -0.39
N LEU A 152 12.12 -8.00 -0.74
CA LEU A 152 11.07 -9.02 -0.75
C LEU A 152 10.77 -9.54 -2.16
N ASN A 153 11.53 -9.10 -3.18
CA ASN A 153 11.33 -9.45 -4.59
C ASN A 153 9.90 -9.17 -5.07
N ILE A 154 9.44 -7.92 -4.91
CA ILE A 154 8.09 -7.49 -5.27
C ILE A 154 8.16 -6.57 -6.49
N GLN A 155 7.34 -6.84 -7.50
CA GLN A 155 7.11 -5.89 -8.59
C GLN A 155 5.97 -4.96 -8.24
N VAL A 156 6.22 -3.65 -8.30
CA VAL A 156 5.23 -2.63 -7.92
C VAL A 156 4.85 -1.79 -9.14
N PHE A 157 3.55 -1.71 -9.40
CA PHE A 157 2.96 -0.83 -10.42
C PHE A 157 2.15 0.25 -9.72
N VAL A 158 2.36 1.49 -10.11
CA VAL A 158 1.74 2.64 -9.47
C VAL A 158 1.17 3.57 -10.52
N THR A 159 -0.06 4.05 -10.31
CA THR A 159 -0.62 5.15 -11.10
C THR A 159 -0.56 6.45 -10.30
N SER A 160 -0.42 7.57 -11.00
CA SER A 160 -0.48 8.90 -10.43
C SER A 160 -0.90 9.92 -11.48
N HIS A 161 -1.62 10.95 -11.03
CA HIS A 161 -1.94 12.13 -11.81
C HIS A 161 -1.27 13.40 -11.26
N SER A 162 -0.43 13.26 -10.22
CA SER A 162 0.19 14.36 -9.50
C SER A 162 1.63 14.60 -9.94
N GLN A 163 1.94 15.86 -10.30
CA GLN A 163 3.32 16.26 -10.58
C GLN A 163 4.22 16.13 -9.34
N ASP A 164 3.68 16.39 -8.13
CA ASP A 164 4.42 16.22 -6.88
C ASP A 164 4.78 14.76 -6.64
N CYS A 165 3.88 13.83 -6.98
CA CYS A 165 4.15 12.40 -6.92
C CYS A 165 5.27 12.00 -7.88
N ILE A 166 5.24 12.49 -9.12
CA ILE A 166 6.30 12.23 -10.11
C ILE A 166 7.64 12.78 -9.61
N ASN A 167 7.66 14.01 -9.10
CA ASN A 167 8.89 14.62 -8.58
C ASN A 167 9.45 13.83 -7.39
N SER A 168 8.58 13.42 -6.46
CA SER A 168 8.97 12.62 -5.29
C SER A 168 9.48 11.22 -5.67
N PHE A 169 8.89 10.62 -6.71
CA PHE A 169 9.38 9.35 -7.27
C PHE A 169 10.78 9.52 -7.87
N VAL A 170 11.00 10.54 -8.70
CA VAL A 170 12.30 10.81 -9.35
C VAL A 170 13.37 11.05 -8.28
N GLU A 171 13.08 11.84 -7.24
CA GLU A 171 14.00 12.09 -6.14
C GLU A 171 14.33 10.81 -5.34
N ALA A 172 13.35 9.98 -5.09
CA ALA A 172 13.55 8.73 -4.36
C ALA A 172 14.27 7.65 -5.19
N ASN A 173 14.14 7.68 -6.54
CA ASN A 173 14.67 6.69 -7.48
C ASN A 173 16.17 6.90 -7.80
N ASN A 174 16.99 7.17 -6.79
CA ASN A 174 18.42 7.46 -6.94
C ASN A 174 19.23 6.28 -7.51
N LYS A 175 18.73 5.04 -7.39
CA LYS A 175 19.36 3.83 -7.93
C LYS A 175 18.80 3.41 -9.29
N GLN A 176 17.96 4.22 -9.91
CA GLN A 176 17.31 3.98 -11.22
C GLN A 176 16.61 2.60 -11.34
N LYS A 177 16.04 2.11 -10.24
CA LYS A 177 15.34 0.82 -10.20
C LYS A 177 13.89 0.91 -10.66
N GLY A 178 13.31 2.12 -10.67
CA GLY A 178 11.97 2.39 -11.15
C GLY A 178 11.98 3.01 -12.55
N LYS A 179 10.91 2.74 -13.31
CA LYS A 179 10.65 3.37 -14.61
C LYS A 179 9.40 4.23 -14.52
N LEU A 180 9.45 5.43 -15.08
CA LEU A 180 8.29 6.29 -15.30
C LEU A 180 7.79 6.05 -16.72
N ILE A 181 6.49 5.76 -16.85
CA ILE A 181 5.81 5.56 -18.13
C ILE A 181 4.67 6.58 -18.19
N ARG A 182 4.69 7.46 -19.21
CA ARG A 182 3.60 8.38 -19.47
C ARG A 182 2.63 7.73 -20.45
N LEU A 183 1.37 7.70 -20.09
CA LEU A 183 0.30 7.23 -20.95
C LEU A 183 -0.40 8.44 -21.57
N GLU A 184 -0.53 8.46 -22.89
CA GLU A 184 -1.25 9.50 -23.64
C GLU A 184 -2.40 8.89 -24.42
N ASN A 185 -3.54 9.58 -24.46
CA ASN A 185 -4.63 9.21 -25.35
C ASN A 185 -4.42 9.94 -26.68
N ARG A 186 -4.16 9.18 -27.74
CA ARG A 186 -4.05 9.69 -29.11
C ARG A 186 -5.14 9.05 -29.96
N ASN A 187 -6.15 9.85 -30.31
CA ASN A 187 -7.27 9.42 -31.18
C ASN A 187 -8.00 8.16 -30.67
N GLY A 188 -8.22 8.07 -29.35
CA GLY A 188 -8.90 6.94 -28.72
C GLY A 188 -8.01 5.74 -28.40
N ASN A 189 -6.72 5.77 -28.77
CA ASN A 189 -5.74 4.76 -28.39
C ASN A 189 -4.82 5.27 -27.28
N VAL A 190 -4.57 4.42 -26.29
CA VAL A 190 -3.58 4.70 -25.24
C VAL A 190 -2.21 4.30 -25.75
N VAL A 191 -1.28 5.24 -25.79
CA VAL A 191 0.12 5.09 -26.21
C VAL A 191 1.06 5.55 -25.12
#